data_26b9ae9ed0a1322d36004b7b2c74770f
#
_entry.id   26b9ae9ed0a1322d36004b7b2c74770f
#
_cell.length_a   1.000
_cell.length_b   1.000
_cell.length_c   1.000
_cell.angle_alpha   90.00
_cell.angle_beta   90.00
_cell.angle_gamma   90.00
#
_symmetry.space_group_name_H-M   'P 1'
#
loop_
_entity.id
_entity.type
_entity.pdbx_description
1 polymer ?
#
loop_
_entity_poly.entity_id
_entity_poly.type
_entity_poly.pdbx_seq_one_letter_code
_entity_poly.pdbx_strand_id
1 'polypeptide(L)'
;MAAGRVAEMGAKVILIEKNESLGKKLLITGGGRCNLTNAEFDTRKFLEKFKGDGKFLFSTFSQFGVKETLEFFHKLGVETKVENEQRVFPASDSSKTVLDALLKYIKKQKVEIILNSPVTDILTSKNDKQKISGVRLKNRKEILARKVIIATGGTSRPETGSTGDGFGWLRKIGHTIIEPTPSLVPIAIKDAWIKKLAGLSLANIKITTFQNNVKQESGKGKIIFTHFGLSGPAILNMSKDIGELLKYGEVIISLDLFPSEDHGMLNTKIQELFKKQNNKKFKNSLNTLTPSALASEIVKISKINPETQCNSVTREERLALVNILKNIPIRADKLLGEEKAIISSGGVSLDEVDFKTMSSRLFPNLYLIGDILNIDRPSGGYSLQLCWTTGFVAGNSTKMEK
;
A
#
# COMPACT_ATOMS: atom_id res chain seq x y z
N MET A 1 -5.37 -12.20 -14.00
CA MET A 1 -4.30 -13.21 -13.84
C MET A 1 -4.89 -14.62 -13.67
N ALA A 2 -5.49 -15.00 -12.55
CA ALA A 2 -5.95 -16.37 -12.29
C ALA A 2 -6.87 -16.92 -13.39
N ALA A 3 -7.94 -16.21 -13.75
CA ALA A 3 -8.90 -16.67 -14.77
C ALA A 3 -8.25 -16.97 -16.13
N GLY A 4 -7.35 -16.09 -16.59
CA GLY A 4 -6.60 -16.32 -17.83
C GLY A 4 -5.68 -17.54 -17.73
N ARG A 5 -5.01 -17.71 -16.57
CA ARG A 5 -4.11 -18.85 -16.39
C ARG A 5 -4.85 -20.19 -16.34
N VAL A 6 -5.99 -20.26 -15.66
CA VAL A 6 -6.86 -21.45 -15.64
C VAL A 6 -7.34 -21.82 -17.05
N ALA A 7 -7.79 -20.80 -17.81
CA ALA A 7 -8.27 -21.02 -19.18
C ALA A 7 -7.13 -21.43 -20.15
N GLU A 8 -5.92 -20.84 -19.99
CA GLU A 8 -4.73 -21.24 -20.74
C GLU A 8 -4.37 -22.71 -20.54
N MET A 9 -4.74 -23.28 -19.39
CA MET A 9 -4.55 -24.70 -19.09
C MET A 9 -5.71 -25.59 -19.57
N GLY A 10 -6.63 -25.05 -20.39
CA GLY A 10 -7.70 -25.78 -21.07
C GLY A 10 -9.02 -25.90 -20.31
N ALA A 11 -9.17 -25.28 -19.14
CA ALA A 11 -10.45 -25.30 -18.42
C ALA A 11 -11.42 -24.25 -18.95
N LYS A 12 -12.72 -24.54 -18.90
CA LYS A 12 -13.78 -23.52 -19.10
C LYS A 12 -13.85 -22.63 -17.86
N VAL A 13 -13.74 -21.32 -18.04
CA VAL A 13 -13.67 -20.33 -16.96
C VAL A 13 -14.76 -19.27 -17.11
N ILE A 14 -15.43 -18.97 -16.01
CA ILE A 14 -16.36 -17.85 -15.88
C ILE A 14 -15.77 -16.86 -14.88
N LEU A 15 -15.55 -15.63 -15.31
CA LEU A 15 -15.15 -14.49 -14.48
C LEU A 15 -16.38 -13.66 -14.14
N ILE A 16 -16.74 -13.62 -12.87
CA ILE A 16 -17.91 -12.89 -12.37
C ILE A 16 -17.42 -11.60 -11.73
N GLU A 17 -17.97 -10.47 -12.17
CA GLU A 17 -17.67 -9.13 -11.65
C GLU A 17 -18.98 -8.42 -11.27
N LYS A 18 -19.03 -7.84 -10.07
CA LYS A 18 -20.20 -7.09 -9.61
C LYS A 18 -20.35 -5.71 -10.24
N ASN A 19 -19.24 -5.13 -10.69
CA ASN A 19 -19.23 -3.84 -11.37
C ASN A 19 -19.60 -3.96 -12.85
N GLU A 20 -19.86 -2.82 -13.48
CA GLU A 20 -20.12 -2.68 -14.91
C GLU A 20 -18.87 -2.88 -15.80
N SER A 21 -17.69 -2.84 -15.21
CA SER A 21 -16.42 -2.99 -15.91
C SER A 21 -15.37 -3.67 -15.03
N LEU A 22 -14.41 -4.36 -15.67
CA LEU A 22 -13.27 -4.96 -15.02
C LEU A 22 -12.21 -3.90 -14.67
N GLY A 23 -11.45 -4.15 -13.60
CA GLY A 23 -10.21 -3.44 -13.31
C GLY A 23 -10.35 -2.07 -12.66
N LYS A 24 -11.52 -1.66 -12.14
CA LYS A 24 -11.71 -0.34 -11.49
C LYS A 24 -10.61 -0.03 -10.47
N LYS A 25 -10.26 -0.98 -9.59
CA LYS A 25 -9.20 -0.78 -8.59
C LYS A 25 -7.82 -0.70 -9.22
N LEU A 26 -7.53 -1.52 -10.24
CA LEU A 26 -6.26 -1.48 -10.95
C LEU A 26 -6.00 -0.10 -11.57
N LEU A 27 -7.03 0.52 -12.15
CA LEU A 27 -6.93 1.82 -12.82
C LEU A 27 -6.50 2.96 -11.89
N ILE A 28 -6.77 2.89 -10.58
CA ILE A 28 -6.39 3.92 -9.62
C ILE A 28 -5.05 3.63 -8.91
N THR A 29 -4.46 2.45 -9.11
CA THR A 29 -3.20 2.09 -8.46
C THR A 29 -2.04 2.95 -8.94
N GLY A 30 -1.07 3.21 -8.04
CA GLY A 30 0.09 4.02 -8.36
C GLY A 30 -0.24 5.43 -8.85
N GLY A 31 -1.40 6.00 -8.42
CA GLY A 31 -1.89 7.30 -8.89
C GLY A 31 -2.34 7.27 -10.35
N GLY A 32 -2.92 6.18 -10.82
CA GLY A 32 -3.36 5.99 -12.21
C GLY A 32 -2.28 5.43 -13.14
N ARG A 33 -1.06 5.20 -12.62
CA ARG A 33 0.09 4.72 -13.40
C ARG A 33 0.32 3.21 -13.30
N CYS A 34 -0.27 2.54 -12.31
CA CYS A 34 -0.05 1.14 -11.95
C CYS A 34 1.40 0.85 -11.50
N ASN A 35 1.68 0.95 -10.19
CA ASN A 35 2.94 0.44 -9.64
C ASN A 35 2.92 -1.09 -9.67
N LEU A 36 3.36 -1.66 -10.79
CA LEU A 36 3.17 -3.05 -11.20
C LEU A 36 3.85 -4.03 -10.24
N THR A 37 5.06 -3.71 -9.81
CA THR A 37 5.85 -4.47 -8.85
C THR A 37 6.98 -3.60 -8.27
N ASN A 38 7.86 -4.21 -7.48
CA ASN A 38 9.13 -3.65 -7.05
C ASN A 38 10.26 -4.47 -7.66
N ALA A 39 11.34 -3.82 -8.14
CA ALA A 39 12.47 -4.47 -8.80
C ALA A 39 13.47 -5.12 -7.82
N GLU A 40 13.04 -5.54 -6.64
CA GLU A 40 13.83 -6.41 -5.78
C GLU A 40 13.68 -7.86 -6.26
N PHE A 41 14.72 -8.38 -6.89
CA PHE A 41 14.72 -9.72 -7.49
C PHE A 41 15.08 -10.83 -6.51
N ASP A 42 15.70 -10.50 -5.39
CA ASP A 42 15.94 -11.47 -4.32
C ASP A 42 14.62 -11.71 -3.55
N THR A 43 14.07 -12.91 -3.73
CA THR A 43 12.81 -13.31 -3.11
C THR A 43 12.83 -13.17 -1.58
N ARG A 44 13.95 -13.45 -0.92
CA ARG A 44 14.06 -13.33 0.54
C ARG A 44 13.97 -11.87 0.98
N LYS A 45 14.76 -10.99 0.35
CA LYS A 45 14.74 -9.56 0.61
C LYS A 45 13.38 -8.93 0.28
N PHE A 46 12.74 -9.39 -0.79
CA PHE A 46 11.40 -8.97 -1.15
C PHE A 46 10.38 -9.34 -0.06
N LEU A 47 10.44 -10.58 0.43
CA LEU A 47 9.50 -11.10 1.44
C LEU A 47 9.77 -10.59 2.85
N GLU A 48 10.98 -10.14 3.18
CA GLU A 48 11.28 -9.43 4.44
C GLU A 48 10.39 -8.18 4.64
N LYS A 49 9.95 -7.56 3.54
CA LYS A 49 9.04 -6.40 3.59
C LYS A 49 7.60 -6.75 4.03
N PHE A 50 7.23 -8.02 4.01
CA PHE A 50 5.94 -8.51 4.47
C PHE A 50 5.90 -8.80 5.97
N LYS A 51 6.87 -8.27 6.74
CA LYS A 51 7.02 -8.52 8.19
C LYS A 51 6.98 -10.04 8.48
N GLY A 52 6.24 -10.48 9.47
CA GLY A 52 6.14 -11.91 9.83
C GLY A 52 5.42 -12.81 8.80
N ASP A 53 4.65 -12.22 7.88
CA ASP A 53 3.84 -12.98 6.92
C ASP A 53 4.63 -13.50 5.71
N GLY A 54 5.81 -12.94 5.46
CA GLY A 54 6.67 -13.35 4.34
C GLY A 54 7.00 -14.85 4.33
N LYS A 55 7.08 -15.49 5.50
CA LYS A 55 7.34 -16.92 5.62
C LYS A 55 6.30 -17.81 4.93
N PHE A 56 5.02 -17.39 4.92
CA PHE A 56 3.95 -18.12 4.25
C PHE A 56 4.05 -18.04 2.73
N LEU A 57 4.66 -16.97 2.21
CA LEU A 57 4.68 -16.64 0.78
C LEU A 57 5.86 -17.24 0.02
N PHE A 58 6.86 -17.80 0.69
CA PHE A 58 8.09 -18.24 0.05
C PHE A 58 7.85 -19.24 -1.08
N SER A 59 7.03 -20.29 -0.84
CA SER A 59 6.72 -21.29 -1.86
C SER A 59 5.90 -20.75 -3.02
N THR A 60 5.08 -19.74 -2.76
CA THR A 60 4.25 -19.07 -3.78
C THR A 60 5.12 -18.21 -4.68
N PHE A 61 6.01 -17.40 -4.09
CA PHE A 61 6.93 -16.51 -4.84
C PHE A 61 8.04 -17.26 -5.58
N SER A 62 8.44 -18.45 -5.11
CA SER A 62 9.36 -19.31 -5.86
C SER A 62 8.78 -19.86 -7.15
N GLN A 63 7.44 -19.92 -7.27
CA GLN A 63 6.75 -20.35 -8.49
C GLN A 63 6.51 -19.19 -9.46
N PHE A 64 6.24 -17.98 -8.93
CA PHE A 64 5.96 -16.78 -9.73
C PHE A 64 6.34 -15.54 -8.94
N GLY A 65 7.57 -15.08 -9.09
CA GLY A 65 8.12 -13.90 -8.42
C GLY A 65 8.12 -12.65 -9.30
N VAL A 66 9.02 -11.73 -8.97
CA VAL A 66 9.16 -10.44 -9.68
C VAL A 66 9.59 -10.65 -11.13
N LYS A 67 10.59 -11.50 -11.36
CA LYS A 67 11.11 -11.79 -12.69
C LYS A 67 10.03 -12.34 -13.61
N GLU A 68 9.32 -13.38 -13.17
CA GLU A 68 8.24 -14.01 -13.92
C GLU A 68 7.09 -13.04 -14.19
N THR A 69 6.81 -12.14 -13.23
CA THR A 69 5.81 -11.07 -13.41
C THR A 69 6.20 -10.12 -14.53
N LEU A 70 7.43 -9.64 -14.55
CA LEU A 70 7.91 -8.76 -15.62
C LEU A 70 7.91 -9.45 -16.98
N GLU A 71 8.40 -10.69 -17.04
CA GLU A 71 8.36 -11.49 -18.26
C GLU A 71 6.94 -11.72 -18.78
N PHE A 72 5.99 -11.99 -17.87
CA PHE A 72 4.58 -12.13 -18.24
C PHE A 72 4.03 -10.87 -18.90
N PHE A 73 4.23 -9.71 -18.28
CA PHE A 73 3.73 -8.45 -18.82
C PHE A 73 4.46 -8.02 -20.09
N HIS A 74 5.77 -8.24 -20.20
CA HIS A 74 6.54 -7.99 -21.43
C HIS A 74 6.00 -8.85 -22.60
N LYS A 75 5.71 -10.14 -22.37
CA LYS A 75 5.08 -11.02 -23.38
C LYS A 75 3.70 -10.54 -23.81
N LEU A 76 3.01 -9.77 -22.97
CA LEU A 76 1.74 -9.14 -23.31
C LEU A 76 1.91 -7.75 -23.97
N GLY A 77 3.14 -7.31 -24.21
CA GLY A 77 3.47 -6.03 -24.85
C GLY A 77 3.44 -4.82 -23.88
N VAL A 78 3.59 -5.05 -22.58
CA VAL A 78 3.70 -3.99 -21.58
C VAL A 78 5.17 -3.73 -21.28
N GLU A 79 5.75 -2.73 -21.93
CA GLU A 79 7.07 -2.21 -21.58
C GLU A 79 7.05 -1.57 -20.21
N THR A 80 8.15 -1.76 -19.43
CA THR A 80 8.24 -1.28 -18.05
C THR A 80 9.49 -0.44 -17.82
N LYS A 81 9.42 0.45 -16.82
CA LYS A 81 10.55 1.24 -16.33
C LYS A 81 10.65 1.14 -14.81
N VAL A 82 11.89 1.25 -14.31
CA VAL A 82 12.18 1.29 -12.86
C VAL A 82 12.39 2.73 -12.44
N GLU A 83 11.75 3.15 -11.37
CA GLU A 83 11.89 4.47 -10.75
C GLU A 83 12.51 4.36 -9.36
N ASN A 84 12.63 5.48 -8.66
CA ASN A 84 13.16 5.55 -7.30
C ASN A 84 12.49 4.52 -6.37
N GLU A 85 13.25 4.01 -5.41
CA GLU A 85 12.81 2.95 -4.48
C GLU A 85 12.46 1.63 -5.21
N GLN A 86 13.10 1.38 -6.35
CA GLN A 86 12.88 0.19 -7.18
C GLN A 86 11.42 -0.04 -7.64
N ARG A 87 10.60 0.99 -7.67
CA ARG A 87 9.22 0.89 -8.11
C ARG A 87 9.14 0.69 -9.62
N VAL A 88 8.36 -0.29 -10.06
CA VAL A 88 8.19 -0.60 -11.48
C VAL A 88 6.85 -0.09 -11.99
N PHE A 89 6.90 0.68 -13.05
CA PHE A 89 5.71 1.21 -13.74
C PHE A 89 5.72 0.82 -15.21
N PRO A 90 4.57 0.75 -15.89
CA PRO A 90 4.55 0.69 -17.35
C PRO A 90 5.22 1.94 -17.93
N ALA A 91 5.98 1.79 -19.01
CA ALA A 91 6.68 2.89 -19.68
C ALA A 91 5.72 4.00 -20.13
N SER A 92 4.47 3.64 -20.43
CA SER A 92 3.39 4.55 -20.81
C SER A 92 2.87 5.44 -19.67
N ASP A 93 3.29 5.21 -18.42
CA ASP A 93 2.73 5.86 -17.23
C ASP A 93 1.20 5.74 -17.08
N SER A 94 0.60 4.69 -17.63
CA SER A 94 -0.84 4.48 -17.61
C SER A 94 -1.23 3.08 -17.14
N SER A 95 -2.03 3.02 -16.10
CA SER A 95 -2.64 1.77 -15.60
C SER A 95 -3.55 1.12 -16.64
N LYS A 96 -4.08 1.92 -17.59
CA LYS A 96 -4.90 1.41 -18.69
C LYS A 96 -4.13 0.45 -19.58
N THR A 97 -2.84 0.69 -19.84
CA THR A 97 -1.97 -0.21 -20.62
C THR A 97 -1.91 -1.60 -20.00
N VAL A 98 -1.78 -1.67 -18.67
CA VAL A 98 -1.74 -2.95 -17.94
C VAL A 98 -3.11 -3.64 -17.96
N LEU A 99 -4.19 -2.88 -17.79
CA LEU A 99 -5.54 -3.42 -17.86
C LEU A 99 -5.85 -3.97 -19.25
N ASP A 100 -5.57 -3.22 -20.31
CA ASP A 100 -5.85 -3.62 -21.70
C ASP A 100 -5.07 -4.89 -22.06
N ALA A 101 -3.83 -5.03 -21.59
CA ALA A 101 -3.03 -6.25 -21.77
C ALA A 101 -3.68 -7.47 -21.08
N LEU A 102 -4.17 -7.31 -19.85
CA LEU A 102 -4.87 -8.37 -19.13
C LEU A 102 -6.21 -8.72 -19.78
N LEU A 103 -6.96 -7.74 -20.26
CA LEU A 103 -8.22 -7.97 -20.99
C LEU A 103 -7.97 -8.72 -22.29
N LYS A 104 -6.94 -8.35 -23.05
CA LYS A 104 -6.52 -9.08 -24.26
C LYS A 104 -6.11 -10.53 -23.92
N TYR A 105 -5.38 -10.73 -22.83
CA TYR A 105 -5.00 -12.04 -22.37
C TYR A 105 -6.20 -12.94 -22.07
N ILE A 106 -7.15 -12.51 -21.24
CA ILE A 106 -8.33 -13.32 -20.88
C ILE A 106 -9.25 -13.56 -22.08
N LYS A 107 -9.38 -12.56 -23.00
CA LYS A 107 -10.14 -12.71 -24.24
C LYS A 107 -9.52 -13.77 -25.16
N LYS A 108 -8.18 -13.76 -25.31
CA LYS A 108 -7.45 -14.77 -26.11
C LYS A 108 -7.69 -16.17 -25.55
N GLN A 109 -7.78 -16.30 -24.22
CA GLN A 109 -8.04 -17.58 -23.54
C GLN A 109 -9.54 -17.95 -23.49
N LYS A 110 -10.43 -17.19 -24.15
CA LYS A 110 -11.88 -17.44 -24.21
C LYS A 110 -12.55 -17.52 -22.84
N VAL A 111 -12.09 -16.71 -21.86
CA VAL A 111 -12.74 -16.57 -20.56
C VAL A 111 -14.12 -15.93 -20.75
N GLU A 112 -15.16 -16.58 -20.23
CA GLU A 112 -16.52 -16.00 -20.18
C GLU A 112 -16.58 -14.93 -19.07
N ILE A 113 -17.07 -13.72 -19.39
CA ILE A 113 -17.13 -12.60 -18.44
C ILE A 113 -18.59 -12.25 -18.19
N ILE A 114 -18.99 -12.23 -16.91
CA ILE A 114 -20.32 -11.81 -16.48
C ILE A 114 -20.18 -10.57 -15.60
N LEU A 115 -20.54 -9.41 -16.14
CA LEU A 115 -20.53 -8.12 -15.44
C LEU A 115 -21.87 -7.85 -14.74
N ASN A 116 -21.90 -6.82 -13.89
CA ASN A 116 -23.09 -6.40 -13.13
C ASN A 116 -23.73 -7.56 -12.33
N SER A 117 -22.91 -8.49 -11.86
CA SER A 117 -23.37 -9.74 -11.28
C SER A 117 -22.82 -9.95 -9.85
N PRO A 118 -23.40 -9.23 -8.87
CA PRO A 118 -22.99 -9.42 -7.46
C PRO A 118 -23.29 -10.85 -7.00
N VAL A 119 -22.26 -11.51 -6.44
CA VAL A 119 -22.39 -12.77 -5.72
C VAL A 119 -22.89 -12.46 -4.31
N THR A 120 -23.74 -13.33 -3.77
CA THR A 120 -24.26 -13.24 -2.40
C THR A 120 -23.78 -14.36 -1.49
N ASP A 121 -23.52 -15.54 -2.05
CA ASP A 121 -23.14 -16.72 -1.28
C ASP A 121 -22.20 -17.65 -2.06
N ILE A 122 -21.39 -18.36 -1.32
CA ILE A 122 -20.66 -19.56 -1.78
C ILE A 122 -21.53 -20.79 -1.45
N LEU A 123 -21.72 -21.65 -2.43
CA LEU A 123 -22.55 -22.84 -2.29
C LEU A 123 -21.69 -24.06 -1.95
N THR A 124 -22.01 -24.75 -0.85
CA THR A 124 -21.39 -26.03 -0.50
C THR A 124 -22.15 -27.20 -1.13
N SER A 125 -21.46 -28.29 -1.42
CA SER A 125 -22.09 -29.49 -1.96
C SER A 125 -22.97 -30.16 -0.93
N LYS A 126 -24.14 -30.64 -1.37
CA LYS A 126 -25.04 -31.40 -0.51
C LYS A 126 -24.50 -32.80 -0.14
N ASN A 127 -23.71 -33.40 -1.05
CA ASN A 127 -23.17 -34.74 -0.91
C ASN A 127 -21.79 -34.76 -0.21
N ASP A 128 -21.09 -33.65 -0.18
CA ASP A 128 -19.77 -33.53 0.42
C ASP A 128 -19.61 -32.12 1.01
N LYS A 129 -19.80 -31.99 2.31
CA LYS A 129 -19.75 -30.70 3.00
C LYS A 129 -18.37 -30.01 2.93
N GLN A 130 -17.32 -30.74 2.55
CA GLN A 130 -15.97 -30.19 2.36
C GLN A 130 -15.72 -29.74 0.93
N LYS A 131 -16.74 -29.71 0.06
CA LYS A 131 -16.62 -29.21 -1.31
C LYS A 131 -17.54 -28.05 -1.59
N ILE A 132 -17.01 -27.08 -2.31
CA ILE A 132 -17.78 -26.00 -2.91
C ILE A 132 -18.41 -26.51 -4.21
N SER A 133 -19.70 -26.20 -4.43
CA SER A 133 -20.42 -26.57 -5.65
C SER A 133 -20.62 -25.39 -6.62
N GLY A 134 -20.39 -24.16 -6.18
CA GLY A 134 -20.56 -22.97 -6.99
C GLY A 134 -20.80 -21.70 -6.19
N VAL A 135 -21.43 -20.72 -6.81
CA VAL A 135 -21.82 -19.45 -6.20
C VAL A 135 -23.24 -19.07 -6.53
N ARG A 136 -23.89 -18.28 -5.68
CA ARG A 136 -25.22 -17.69 -5.92
C ARG A 136 -25.10 -16.20 -6.19
N LEU A 137 -25.76 -15.74 -7.25
CA LEU A 137 -25.83 -14.32 -7.59
C LEU A 137 -27.01 -13.64 -6.86
N LYS A 138 -26.99 -12.32 -6.78
CA LYS A 138 -28.05 -11.49 -6.18
C LYS A 138 -29.43 -11.74 -6.79
N ASN A 139 -29.50 -12.05 -8.08
CA ASN A 139 -30.73 -12.42 -8.80
C ASN A 139 -31.17 -13.88 -8.54
N ARG A 140 -30.59 -14.56 -7.54
CA ARG A 140 -30.83 -15.95 -7.15
C ARG A 140 -30.36 -17.01 -8.16
N LYS A 141 -29.76 -16.63 -9.29
CA LYS A 141 -29.15 -17.58 -10.22
C LYS A 141 -27.94 -18.25 -9.57
N GLU A 142 -27.86 -19.56 -9.68
CA GLU A 142 -26.69 -20.33 -9.24
C GLU A 142 -25.78 -20.63 -10.43
N ILE A 143 -24.49 -20.47 -10.21
CA ILE A 143 -23.45 -20.82 -11.17
C ILE A 143 -22.65 -21.95 -10.54
N LEU A 144 -22.83 -23.16 -11.07
CA LEU A 144 -22.12 -24.35 -10.58
C LEU A 144 -20.71 -24.40 -11.14
N ALA A 145 -19.77 -24.81 -10.30
CA ALA A 145 -18.37 -24.92 -10.68
C ALA A 145 -17.68 -26.04 -9.87
N ARG A 146 -16.74 -26.73 -10.51
CA ARG A 146 -15.90 -27.73 -9.83
C ARG A 146 -14.89 -27.11 -8.89
N LYS A 147 -14.41 -25.92 -9.22
CA LYS A 147 -13.42 -25.12 -8.45
C LYS A 147 -13.82 -23.65 -8.44
N VAL A 148 -13.61 -22.98 -7.33
CA VAL A 148 -13.95 -21.56 -7.16
C VAL A 148 -12.70 -20.82 -6.68
N ILE A 149 -12.42 -19.67 -7.28
CA ILE A 149 -11.33 -18.76 -6.88
C ILE A 149 -11.95 -17.46 -6.37
N ILE A 150 -11.68 -17.11 -5.12
CA ILE A 150 -12.14 -15.85 -4.52
C ILE A 150 -11.03 -14.80 -4.66
N ALA A 151 -11.33 -13.75 -5.42
CA ALA A 151 -10.43 -12.62 -5.71
C ALA A 151 -11.12 -11.28 -5.43
N THR A 152 -11.98 -11.23 -4.41
CA THR A 152 -12.86 -10.08 -4.12
C THR A 152 -12.14 -8.90 -3.50
N GLY A 153 -10.89 -9.08 -3.07
CA GLY A 153 -10.15 -8.06 -2.35
C GLY A 153 -10.60 -7.89 -0.90
N GLY A 154 -10.14 -6.81 -0.26
CA GLY A 154 -10.49 -6.42 1.10
C GLY A 154 -11.59 -5.36 1.15
N THR A 155 -11.47 -4.38 2.08
CA THR A 155 -12.43 -3.29 2.30
C THR A 155 -11.93 -1.92 1.81
N SER A 156 -10.67 -1.80 1.40
CA SER A 156 -10.10 -0.53 0.94
C SER A 156 -10.68 -0.09 -0.40
N ARG A 157 -10.98 1.20 -0.55
CA ARG A 157 -11.53 1.80 -1.78
C ARG A 157 -12.86 1.13 -2.20
N PRO A 158 -13.89 1.15 -1.35
CA PRO A 158 -15.15 0.44 -1.59
C PRO A 158 -15.85 0.86 -2.89
N GLU A 159 -15.63 2.09 -3.36
CA GLU A 159 -16.12 2.60 -4.65
C GLU A 159 -15.61 1.79 -5.86
N THR A 160 -14.53 1.05 -5.70
CA THR A 160 -14.00 0.16 -6.74
C THR A 160 -14.57 -1.25 -6.72
N GLY A 161 -15.44 -1.54 -5.75
CA GLY A 161 -16.05 -2.87 -5.56
C GLY A 161 -15.45 -3.69 -4.42
N SER A 162 -14.40 -3.21 -3.74
CA SER A 162 -13.79 -3.90 -2.59
C SER A 162 -14.55 -3.58 -1.31
N THR A 163 -15.69 -4.20 -1.11
CA THR A 163 -16.64 -3.96 0.01
C THR A 163 -16.60 -5.03 1.09
N GLY A 164 -15.63 -5.95 1.03
CA GLY A 164 -15.50 -7.03 2.02
C GLY A 164 -16.52 -8.16 1.88
N ASP A 165 -17.28 -8.23 0.78
CA ASP A 165 -18.31 -9.26 0.59
C ASP A 165 -17.76 -10.67 0.76
N GLY A 166 -16.56 -10.93 0.22
CA GLY A 166 -15.90 -12.24 0.33
C GLY A 166 -15.64 -12.69 1.77
N PHE A 167 -15.35 -11.76 2.68
CA PHE A 167 -15.19 -12.08 4.10
C PHE A 167 -16.48 -12.62 4.71
N GLY A 168 -17.62 -12.00 4.37
CA GLY A 168 -18.92 -12.47 4.83
C GLY A 168 -19.24 -13.87 4.34
N TRP A 169 -18.97 -14.18 3.08
CA TRP A 169 -19.21 -15.52 2.53
C TRP A 169 -18.31 -16.56 3.15
N LEU A 170 -17.03 -16.25 3.30
CA LEU A 170 -16.03 -17.17 3.86
C LEU A 170 -16.29 -17.46 5.34
N ARG A 171 -16.71 -16.44 6.13
CA ARG A 171 -17.11 -16.61 7.53
C ARG A 171 -18.32 -17.57 7.66
N LYS A 172 -19.31 -17.47 6.77
CA LYS A 172 -20.49 -18.34 6.76
C LYS A 172 -20.14 -19.81 6.52
N ILE A 173 -19.09 -20.10 5.76
CA ILE A 173 -18.65 -21.48 5.50
C ILE A 173 -17.56 -21.95 6.45
N GLY A 174 -17.22 -21.17 7.48
CA GLY A 174 -16.36 -21.59 8.60
C GLY A 174 -14.93 -21.08 8.58
N HIS A 175 -14.54 -20.21 7.62
CA HIS A 175 -13.23 -19.57 7.66
C HIS A 175 -13.11 -18.54 8.77
N THR A 176 -11.95 -18.52 9.40
CA THR A 176 -11.55 -17.49 10.37
C THR A 176 -11.17 -16.21 9.63
N ILE A 177 -11.90 -15.13 9.91
CA ILE A 177 -11.63 -13.81 9.35
C ILE A 177 -11.08 -12.91 10.44
N ILE A 178 -9.83 -12.47 10.29
CA ILE A 178 -9.26 -11.39 11.08
C ILE A 178 -9.90 -10.09 10.60
N GLU A 179 -10.52 -9.35 11.53
CA GLU A 179 -11.30 -8.17 11.15
C GLU A 179 -10.47 -7.16 10.35
N PRO A 180 -10.97 -6.74 9.18
CA PRO A 180 -10.26 -5.79 8.34
C PRO A 180 -10.15 -4.42 9.00
N THR A 181 -8.98 -3.83 8.95
CA THR A 181 -8.72 -2.45 9.37
C THR A 181 -8.05 -1.68 8.23
N PRO A 182 -8.35 -0.38 8.08
CA PRO A 182 -7.67 0.45 7.10
C PRO A 182 -6.16 0.44 7.33
N SER A 183 -5.39 0.18 6.27
CA SER A 183 -3.93 0.21 6.31
C SER A 183 -3.38 0.99 5.12
N LEU A 184 -2.14 1.48 5.24
CA LEU A 184 -1.55 2.42 4.29
C LEU A 184 -2.49 3.63 4.06
N VAL A 185 -2.92 4.25 5.16
CA VAL A 185 -3.82 5.40 5.14
C VAL A 185 -3.09 6.69 5.49
N PRO A 186 -3.49 7.82 4.94
CA PRO A 186 -3.03 9.12 5.41
C PRO A 186 -3.46 9.38 6.86
N ILE A 187 -2.73 10.26 7.54
CA ILE A 187 -2.97 10.61 8.94
C ILE A 187 -3.47 12.05 9.01
N ALA A 188 -4.63 12.23 9.63
CA ALA A 188 -5.10 13.54 10.00
C ALA A 188 -4.25 14.12 11.15
N ILE A 189 -3.99 15.42 11.11
CA ILE A 189 -3.09 16.11 12.03
C ILE A 189 -3.84 17.22 12.75
N LYS A 190 -3.60 17.35 14.07
CA LYS A 190 -4.19 18.41 14.91
C LYS A 190 -3.58 19.79 14.61
N ASP A 191 -2.31 19.85 14.26
CA ASP A 191 -1.56 21.10 14.06
C ASP A 191 -1.98 21.81 12.78
N ALA A 192 -2.69 22.93 12.92
CA ALA A 192 -3.31 23.66 11.81
C ALA A 192 -2.30 24.18 10.77
N TRP A 193 -1.05 24.46 11.16
CA TRP A 193 -0.02 24.94 10.26
C TRP A 193 0.37 23.92 9.17
N ILE A 194 0.24 22.62 9.44
CA ILE A 194 0.49 21.54 8.48
C ILE A 194 -0.38 21.69 7.24
N LYS A 195 -1.64 22.10 7.41
CA LYS A 195 -2.59 22.26 6.29
C LYS A 195 -2.17 23.37 5.32
N LYS A 196 -1.39 24.36 5.78
CA LYS A 196 -0.84 25.44 4.95
C LYS A 196 0.23 24.94 3.99
N LEU A 197 0.80 23.77 4.27
CA LEU A 197 1.83 23.13 3.44
C LEU A 197 1.23 22.15 2.41
N ALA A 198 -0.09 22.12 2.25
CA ALA A 198 -0.75 21.19 1.32
C ALA A 198 -0.15 21.27 -0.09
N GLY A 199 0.17 20.10 -0.65
CA GLY A 199 0.86 19.96 -1.94
C GLY A 199 2.39 19.87 -1.86
N LEU A 200 3.00 20.27 -0.73
CA LEU A 200 4.44 20.11 -0.51
C LEU A 200 4.79 18.63 -0.34
N SER A 201 5.86 18.19 -1.00
CA SER A 201 6.44 16.87 -0.75
C SER A 201 7.93 17.00 -0.42
N LEU A 202 8.36 16.20 0.55
CA LEU A 202 9.76 16.14 0.98
C LEU A 202 10.26 14.71 0.82
N ALA A 203 11.44 14.56 0.22
CA ALA A 203 12.13 13.28 0.08
C ALA A 203 13.10 13.05 1.24
N ASN A 204 13.41 11.78 1.52
CA ASN A 204 14.42 11.37 2.50
C ASN A 204 14.22 11.92 3.93
N ILE A 205 13.00 12.12 4.37
CA ILE A 205 12.70 12.55 5.74
C ILE A 205 12.75 11.34 6.67
N LYS A 206 13.40 11.50 7.83
CA LYS A 206 13.27 10.52 8.91
C LYS A 206 12.07 10.88 9.77
N ILE A 207 11.24 9.90 10.02
CA ILE A 207 10.02 10.02 10.83
C ILE A 207 10.25 9.17 12.07
N THR A 208 9.93 9.71 13.23
CA THR A 208 9.97 8.96 14.49
C THR A 208 8.65 9.22 15.23
N THR A 209 7.99 8.17 15.68
CA THR A 209 6.79 8.28 16.49
C THR A 209 7.12 8.18 17.96
N PHE A 210 6.43 8.99 18.76
CA PHE A 210 6.54 9.00 20.21
C PHE A 210 5.15 8.90 20.84
N GLN A 211 5.06 8.18 21.95
CA GLN A 211 3.92 8.16 22.83
C GLN A 211 4.41 8.24 24.28
N ASN A 212 3.84 9.14 25.08
CA ASN A 212 4.28 9.40 26.45
C ASN A 212 5.80 9.70 26.55
N ASN A 213 6.34 10.44 25.58
CA ASN A 213 7.76 10.76 25.41
C ASN A 213 8.67 9.52 25.17
N VAL A 214 8.10 8.35 24.99
CA VAL A 214 8.84 7.12 24.65
C VAL A 214 8.82 6.94 23.14
N LYS A 215 10.02 6.76 22.56
CA LYS A 215 10.18 6.43 21.16
C LYS A 215 9.54 5.07 20.86
N GLN A 216 8.72 5.02 19.83
CA GLN A 216 8.07 3.80 19.35
C GLN A 216 8.75 3.30 18.07
N GLU A 217 8.39 3.80 16.92
CA GLU A 217 8.88 3.36 15.63
C GLU A 217 9.63 4.49 14.90
N SER A 218 10.50 4.11 13.97
CA SER A 218 11.15 5.06 13.06
C SER A 218 11.13 4.54 11.63
N GLY A 219 10.83 5.44 10.69
CA GLY A 219 10.88 5.19 9.26
C GLY A 219 11.63 6.29 8.52
N LYS A 220 11.98 6.04 7.27
CA LYS A 220 12.59 7.03 6.39
C LYS A 220 11.97 6.94 5.01
N GLY A 221 11.74 8.09 4.37
CA GLY A 221 11.23 8.12 3.01
C GLY A 221 10.56 9.44 2.63
N LYS A 222 9.78 9.41 1.57
CA LYS A 222 9.01 10.55 1.07
C LYS A 222 7.75 10.77 1.90
N ILE A 223 7.52 12.02 2.30
CA ILE A 223 6.26 12.48 2.91
C ILE A 223 5.57 13.50 2.00
N ILE A 224 4.27 13.63 2.16
CA ILE A 224 3.43 14.58 1.43
C ILE A 224 2.53 15.28 2.43
N PHE A 225 2.57 16.61 2.44
CA PHE A 225 1.65 17.43 3.20
C PHE A 225 0.34 17.60 2.44
N THR A 226 -0.77 17.46 3.12
CA THR A 226 -2.11 17.53 2.52
C THR A 226 -3.01 18.48 3.33
N HIS A 227 -4.16 18.83 2.78
CA HIS A 227 -5.14 19.69 3.47
C HIS A 227 -5.74 19.08 4.75
N PHE A 228 -5.57 17.79 4.98
CA PHE A 228 -6.00 17.09 6.19
C PHE A 228 -4.83 16.71 7.13
N GLY A 229 -3.60 16.68 6.63
CA GLY A 229 -2.45 16.25 7.43
C GLY A 229 -1.30 15.68 6.59
N LEU A 230 -0.86 14.47 6.90
CA LEU A 230 0.30 13.82 6.31
C LEU A 230 -0.08 12.58 5.48
N SER A 231 0.64 12.38 4.39
CA SER A 231 0.57 11.23 3.49
C SER A 231 1.96 10.92 2.92
N GLY A 232 2.02 10.13 1.89
CA GLY A 232 3.26 9.70 1.23
C GLY A 232 3.75 8.35 1.76
N PRO A 233 4.64 7.67 0.99
CA PRO A 233 5.02 6.28 1.28
C PRO A 233 5.48 6.04 2.71
N ALA A 234 6.29 6.94 3.29
CA ALA A 234 6.81 6.78 4.64
C ALA A 234 5.69 6.84 5.72
N ILE A 235 4.77 7.80 5.58
CA ILE A 235 3.63 7.92 6.50
C ILE A 235 2.66 6.74 6.34
N LEU A 236 2.37 6.36 5.10
CA LEU A 236 1.45 5.25 4.83
C LEU A 236 1.96 3.94 5.44
N ASN A 237 3.25 3.65 5.30
CA ASN A 237 3.84 2.43 5.84
C ASN A 237 3.82 2.36 7.38
N MET A 238 3.83 3.51 8.05
CA MET A 238 3.75 3.62 9.52
C MET A 238 2.32 3.77 10.04
N SER A 239 1.33 3.91 9.16
CA SER A 239 -0.03 4.30 9.56
C SER A 239 -0.72 3.27 10.46
N LYS A 240 -0.49 1.97 10.23
CA LYS A 240 -1.07 0.90 11.07
C LYS A 240 -0.58 1.01 12.50
N ASP A 241 0.74 1.12 12.69
CA ASP A 241 1.35 1.19 14.02
C ASP A 241 0.96 2.49 14.73
N ILE A 242 0.90 3.61 13.99
CA ILE A 242 0.37 4.89 14.51
C ILE A 242 -1.10 4.74 14.92
N GLY A 243 -1.91 4.05 14.13
CA GLY A 243 -3.33 3.79 14.45
C GLY A 243 -3.52 2.97 15.72
N GLU A 244 -2.68 1.97 15.93
CA GLU A 244 -2.69 1.18 17.17
C GLU A 244 -2.30 2.05 18.37
N LEU A 245 -1.24 2.86 18.26
CA LEU A 245 -0.82 3.76 19.33
C LEU A 245 -1.91 4.79 19.68
N LEU A 246 -2.62 5.33 18.70
CA LEU A 246 -3.69 6.33 18.92
C LEU A 246 -4.85 5.80 19.79
N LYS A 247 -5.02 4.47 19.89
CA LYS A 247 -6.02 3.87 20.81
C LYS A 247 -5.66 4.05 22.28
N TYR A 248 -4.39 4.26 22.58
CA TYR A 248 -3.85 4.36 23.94
C TYR A 248 -3.41 5.77 24.35
N GLY A 249 -3.60 6.76 23.51
CA GLY A 249 -3.30 8.15 23.83
C GLY A 249 -2.69 8.95 22.68
N GLU A 250 -2.19 10.14 23.00
CA GLU A 250 -1.62 11.06 22.03
C GLU A 250 -0.34 10.50 21.41
N VAL A 251 -0.23 10.67 20.09
CA VAL A 251 0.95 10.27 19.33
C VAL A 251 1.58 11.50 18.68
N ILE A 252 2.87 11.68 18.93
CA ILE A 252 3.70 12.70 18.29
C ILE A 252 4.49 12.10 17.16
N ILE A 253 4.36 12.67 15.98
CA ILE A 253 5.16 12.36 14.80
C ILE A 253 6.26 13.41 14.72
N SER A 254 7.52 13.01 14.92
CA SER A 254 8.69 13.89 14.80
C SER A 254 9.32 13.75 13.43
N LEU A 255 9.54 14.87 12.74
CA LEU A 255 10.21 14.91 11.43
C LEU A 255 11.64 15.40 11.57
N ASP A 256 12.61 14.63 11.11
CA ASP A 256 14.00 15.04 10.89
C ASP A 256 14.19 15.34 9.41
N LEU A 257 14.40 16.63 9.09
CA LEU A 257 14.56 17.10 7.72
C LEU A 257 15.95 16.80 7.13
N PHE A 258 16.93 16.51 7.98
CA PHE A 258 18.33 16.29 7.60
C PHE A 258 18.88 14.98 8.20
N PRO A 259 18.31 13.83 7.86
CA PRO A 259 18.65 12.56 8.54
C PRO A 259 20.07 12.06 8.24
N SER A 260 20.74 12.63 7.23
CA SER A 260 22.13 12.31 6.87
C SER A 260 23.16 13.17 7.62
N GLU A 261 22.72 14.22 8.31
CA GLU A 261 23.53 15.17 9.03
C GLU A 261 23.25 15.04 10.53
N ASP A 262 24.28 14.93 11.37
CA ASP A 262 24.12 15.03 12.82
C ASP A 262 23.92 16.50 13.23
N HIS A 263 23.69 16.74 14.53
CA HIS A 263 23.48 18.09 15.06
C HIS A 263 24.67 19.01 14.85
N GLY A 264 25.90 18.48 14.93
CA GLY A 264 27.14 19.25 14.74
C GLY A 264 27.30 19.68 13.28
N MET A 265 27.13 18.75 12.34
CA MET A 265 27.21 19.02 10.90
C MET A 265 26.15 20.04 10.48
N LEU A 266 24.89 19.86 10.93
CA LEU A 266 23.81 20.79 10.62
C LEU A 266 24.05 22.17 11.23
N ASN A 267 24.56 22.26 12.48
CA ASN A 267 24.94 23.53 13.12
C ASN A 267 26.01 24.26 12.31
N THR A 268 27.08 23.56 11.87
CA THR A 268 28.15 24.16 11.02
C THR A 268 27.57 24.69 9.73
N LYS A 269 26.70 23.91 9.07
CA LYS A 269 26.02 24.30 7.82
C LYS A 269 25.18 25.56 7.98
N ILE A 270 24.42 25.67 9.07
CA ILE A 270 23.61 26.86 9.38
C ILE A 270 24.49 28.05 9.71
N GLN A 271 25.59 27.84 10.43
CA GLN A 271 26.56 28.89 10.74
C GLN A 271 27.19 29.47 9.46
N GLU A 272 27.61 28.63 8.53
CA GLU A 272 28.12 29.04 7.23
C GLU A 272 27.08 29.78 6.40
N LEU A 273 25.83 29.32 6.42
CA LEU A 273 24.73 30.00 5.76
C LEU A 273 24.50 31.39 6.32
N PHE A 274 24.50 31.55 7.63
CA PHE A 274 24.33 32.86 8.26
C PHE A 274 25.52 33.78 8.01
N LYS A 275 26.73 33.28 7.95
CA LYS A 275 27.91 34.06 7.53
C LYS A 275 27.79 34.56 6.09
N LYS A 276 27.34 33.70 5.16
CA LYS A 276 27.13 34.06 3.74
C LYS A 276 25.98 35.06 3.56
N GLN A 277 25.02 35.05 4.44
CA GLN A 277 23.81 35.89 4.40
C GLN A 277 23.74 36.90 5.55
N ASN A 278 24.89 37.36 6.03
CA ASN A 278 25.05 38.15 7.25
C ASN A 278 24.06 39.30 7.40
N ASN A 279 23.79 40.04 6.33
CA ASN A 279 22.88 41.19 6.30
C ASN A 279 21.43 40.85 5.97
N LYS A 280 21.13 39.59 5.68
CA LYS A 280 19.74 39.17 5.45
C LYS A 280 19.00 38.97 6.76
N LYS A 281 17.70 39.29 6.77
CA LYS A 281 16.80 38.95 7.87
C LYS A 281 16.61 37.45 8.00
N PHE A 282 16.53 36.94 9.21
CA PHE A 282 16.37 35.53 9.51
C PHE A 282 15.20 34.88 8.74
N LYS A 283 14.04 35.54 8.64
CA LYS A 283 12.88 35.08 7.89
C LYS A 283 13.16 34.70 6.43
N ASN A 284 14.20 35.29 5.82
CA ASN A 284 14.57 35.07 4.42
C ASN A 284 15.74 34.09 4.24
N SER A 285 16.35 33.64 5.33
CA SER A 285 17.59 32.84 5.27
C SER A 285 17.33 31.35 5.03
N LEU A 286 16.23 30.80 5.54
CA LEU A 286 15.97 29.35 5.53
C LEU A 286 15.50 28.79 4.19
N ASN A 287 15.16 29.64 3.22
CA ASN A 287 14.70 29.22 1.89
C ASN A 287 15.75 28.44 1.07
N THR A 288 17.01 28.51 1.46
CA THR A 288 18.09 27.72 0.87
C THR A 288 18.24 26.33 1.47
N LEU A 289 17.66 26.09 2.65
CA LEU A 289 17.71 24.82 3.37
C LEU A 289 16.43 23.99 3.16
N THR A 290 15.29 24.68 3.07
CA THR A 290 13.98 24.03 2.98
C THR A 290 13.09 24.79 1.99
N PRO A 291 12.05 24.18 1.41
CA PRO A 291 11.08 24.90 0.58
C PRO A 291 10.47 26.09 1.31
N SER A 292 10.22 27.19 0.60
CA SER A 292 9.84 28.47 1.17
C SER A 292 8.61 28.43 2.09
N ALA A 293 7.60 27.63 1.72
CA ALA A 293 6.40 27.43 2.55
C ALA A 293 6.76 26.81 3.91
N LEU A 294 7.63 25.81 3.94
CA LEU A 294 8.09 25.18 5.18
C LEU A 294 9.01 26.09 5.97
N ALA A 295 9.93 26.78 5.29
CA ALA A 295 10.82 27.77 5.92
C ALA A 295 10.04 28.82 6.71
N SER A 296 8.95 29.35 6.15
CA SER A 296 8.07 30.32 6.82
C SER A 296 7.45 29.78 8.10
N GLU A 297 7.03 28.52 8.13
CA GLU A 297 6.48 27.92 9.35
C GLU A 297 7.58 27.59 10.37
N ILE A 298 8.78 27.14 9.91
CA ILE A 298 9.93 26.92 10.81
C ILE A 298 10.36 28.23 11.50
N VAL A 299 10.38 29.35 10.77
CA VAL A 299 10.65 30.69 11.36
C VAL A 299 9.70 30.96 12.52
N LYS A 300 8.39 30.68 12.37
CA LYS A 300 7.40 30.88 13.44
C LYS A 300 7.63 29.94 14.63
N ILE A 301 7.90 28.68 14.35
CA ILE A 301 8.12 27.64 15.37
C ILE A 301 9.42 27.90 16.15
N SER A 302 10.44 28.45 15.50
CA SER A 302 11.74 28.70 16.12
C SER A 302 11.72 29.78 17.22
N LYS A 303 10.67 30.64 17.23
CA LYS A 303 10.55 31.79 18.13
C LYS A 303 11.69 32.82 18.02
N ILE A 304 12.59 32.66 17.03
CA ILE A 304 13.61 33.66 16.72
C ILE A 304 12.89 34.86 16.07
N ASN A 305 13.25 36.07 16.45
CA ASN A 305 12.65 37.27 15.85
C ASN A 305 12.92 37.26 14.32
N PRO A 306 11.84 37.23 13.49
CA PRO A 306 11.98 37.16 12.02
C PRO A 306 12.78 38.30 11.40
N GLU A 307 12.83 39.45 12.03
CA GLU A 307 13.52 40.68 11.57
C GLU A 307 15.00 40.72 12.00
N THR A 308 15.45 39.80 12.87
CA THR A 308 16.86 39.69 13.28
C THR A 308 17.74 39.42 12.05
N GLN A 309 18.88 40.11 11.93
CA GLN A 309 19.89 39.84 10.91
C GLN A 309 20.59 38.50 11.23
N CYS A 310 20.96 37.74 10.20
CA CYS A 310 21.59 36.42 10.37
C CYS A 310 22.89 36.47 11.21
N ASN A 311 23.66 37.55 11.13
CA ASN A 311 24.86 37.74 11.96
C ASN A 311 24.57 37.99 13.43
N SER A 312 23.36 38.39 13.78
CA SER A 312 22.91 38.68 15.15
C SER A 312 22.14 37.53 15.81
N VAL A 313 21.91 36.43 15.07
CA VAL A 313 21.31 35.22 15.66
C VAL A 313 22.31 34.58 16.63
N THR A 314 21.92 34.44 17.89
CA THR A 314 22.80 33.92 18.93
C THR A 314 23.13 32.44 18.72
N ARG A 315 24.13 31.95 19.44
CA ARG A 315 24.49 30.53 19.43
C ARG A 315 23.36 29.65 19.93
N GLU A 316 22.68 30.10 21.00
CA GLU A 316 21.55 29.39 21.64
C GLU A 316 20.37 29.30 20.68
N GLU A 317 19.99 30.39 20.03
CA GLU A 317 18.92 30.43 19.02
C GLU A 317 19.26 29.52 17.84
N ARG A 318 20.52 29.51 17.37
CA ARG A 318 20.98 28.64 16.28
C ARG A 318 20.91 27.17 16.66
N LEU A 319 21.33 26.78 17.89
CA LEU A 319 21.22 25.41 18.37
C LEU A 319 19.76 24.98 18.55
N ALA A 320 18.90 25.88 19.03
CA ALA A 320 17.45 25.64 19.09
C ALA A 320 16.86 25.40 17.69
N LEU A 321 17.29 26.17 16.67
CA LEU A 321 16.88 25.97 15.28
C LEU A 321 17.35 24.61 14.76
N VAL A 322 18.59 24.19 15.04
CA VAL A 322 19.10 22.86 14.70
C VAL A 322 18.19 21.77 15.30
N ASN A 323 17.85 21.89 16.57
CA ASN A 323 16.98 20.92 17.24
C ASN A 323 15.59 20.87 16.58
N ILE A 324 15.02 21.99 16.19
CA ILE A 324 13.75 22.06 15.48
C ILE A 324 13.87 21.34 14.11
N LEU A 325 14.88 21.64 13.32
CA LEU A 325 15.07 21.03 12.01
C LEU A 325 15.29 19.51 12.07
N LYS A 326 15.83 19.02 13.18
CA LYS A 326 16.02 17.60 13.46
C LYS A 326 14.79 16.93 14.08
N ASN A 327 13.89 17.69 14.70
CA ASN A 327 12.77 17.14 15.47
C ASN A 327 11.56 18.07 15.40
N ILE A 328 10.91 18.20 14.24
CA ILE A 328 9.64 18.95 14.12
C ILE A 328 8.51 18.09 14.69
N PRO A 329 7.94 18.45 15.85
CA PRO A 329 6.85 17.69 16.45
C PRO A 329 5.52 18.00 15.78
N ILE A 330 4.77 16.96 15.46
CA ILE A 330 3.45 17.03 14.82
C ILE A 330 2.52 16.08 15.57
N ARG A 331 1.37 16.57 16.01
CA ARG A 331 0.39 15.78 16.76
C ARG A 331 -0.56 15.06 15.81
N ALA A 332 -0.50 13.73 15.83
CA ALA A 332 -1.47 12.90 15.11
C ALA A 332 -2.87 13.07 15.73
N ASP A 333 -3.88 13.10 14.86
CA ASP A 333 -5.28 13.16 15.28
C ASP A 333 -5.95 11.78 15.15
N LYS A 334 -6.05 11.30 13.92
CA LYS A 334 -6.65 10.00 13.59
C LYS A 334 -6.17 9.48 12.23
N LEU A 335 -6.35 8.20 11.98
CA LEU A 335 -6.27 7.66 10.63
C LEU A 335 -7.47 8.12 9.80
N LEU A 336 -7.27 8.32 8.50
CA LEU A 336 -8.40 8.47 7.57
C LEU A 336 -9.06 7.11 7.32
N GLY A 337 -10.32 7.14 6.84
CA GLY A 337 -11.13 5.95 6.67
C GLY A 337 -10.77 5.06 5.47
N GLU A 338 -11.57 4.03 5.27
CA GLU A 338 -11.39 3.02 4.22
C GLU A 338 -11.38 3.61 2.80
N GLU A 339 -12.08 4.72 2.59
CA GLU A 339 -12.13 5.45 1.31
C GLU A 339 -10.78 6.07 0.92
N LYS A 340 -9.86 6.24 1.88
CA LYS A 340 -8.49 6.74 1.67
C LYS A 340 -7.43 5.65 1.83
N ALA A 341 -7.81 4.47 2.31
CA ALA A 341 -6.89 3.35 2.49
C ALA A 341 -6.40 2.82 1.12
N ILE A 342 -5.12 2.49 1.04
CA ILE A 342 -4.57 1.80 -0.14
C ILE A 342 -4.86 0.31 -0.04
N ILE A 343 -4.73 -0.27 1.15
CA ILE A 343 -5.01 -1.68 1.43
C ILE A 343 -5.81 -1.80 2.73
N SER A 344 -6.39 -2.98 2.95
CA SER A 344 -6.89 -3.43 4.24
C SER A 344 -5.87 -4.35 4.88
N SER A 345 -5.62 -4.21 6.17
CA SER A 345 -5.00 -5.23 7.02
C SER A 345 -6.12 -6.11 7.57
N GLY A 346 -5.88 -7.38 7.75
CA GLY A 346 -6.94 -8.35 8.08
C GLY A 346 -7.33 -9.19 6.85
N GLY A 347 -8.23 -10.15 7.07
CA GLY A 347 -8.67 -11.09 6.05
C GLY A 347 -8.64 -12.54 6.55
N VAL A 348 -8.65 -13.49 5.63
CA VAL A 348 -8.62 -14.92 5.95
C VAL A 348 -7.32 -15.29 6.67
N SER A 349 -7.43 -16.06 7.78
CA SER A 349 -6.28 -16.59 8.50
C SER A 349 -5.36 -17.39 7.59
N LEU A 350 -4.06 -17.10 7.66
CA LEU A 350 -3.05 -17.71 6.77
C LEU A 350 -2.87 -19.21 7.06
N ASP A 351 -3.16 -19.65 8.28
CA ASP A 351 -3.07 -21.06 8.66
C ASP A 351 -4.12 -21.94 7.96
N GLU A 352 -5.18 -21.32 7.42
CA GLU A 352 -6.26 -22.00 6.68
C GLU A 352 -6.00 -22.06 5.16
N VAL A 353 -4.82 -21.61 4.69
CA VAL A 353 -4.46 -21.58 3.28
C VAL A 353 -3.21 -22.42 3.03
N ASP A 354 -3.24 -23.23 1.98
CA ASP A 354 -2.05 -23.89 1.46
C ASP A 354 -1.34 -22.99 0.44
N PHE A 355 -0.25 -22.37 0.84
CA PHE A 355 0.51 -21.42 0.01
C PHE A 355 1.30 -22.07 -1.14
N LYS A 356 1.32 -23.41 -1.26
CA LYS A 356 1.85 -24.08 -2.45
C LYS A 356 0.87 -24.05 -3.61
N THR A 357 -0.43 -24.00 -3.28
CA THR A 357 -1.53 -24.11 -4.25
C THR A 357 -2.50 -22.95 -4.21
N MET A 358 -2.49 -22.16 -3.13
CA MET A 358 -3.48 -21.15 -2.77
C MET A 358 -4.88 -21.73 -2.46
N SER A 359 -5.01 -23.06 -2.26
CA SER A 359 -6.27 -23.67 -1.87
C SER A 359 -6.57 -23.47 -0.39
N SER A 360 -7.85 -23.40 -0.06
CA SER A 360 -8.32 -23.49 1.31
C SER A 360 -8.02 -24.88 1.89
N ARG A 361 -7.59 -24.94 3.17
CA ARG A 361 -7.43 -26.19 3.88
C ARG A 361 -8.77 -26.78 4.34
N LEU A 362 -9.83 -25.93 4.44
CA LEU A 362 -11.18 -26.36 4.76
C LEU A 362 -11.92 -26.91 3.53
N PHE A 363 -11.67 -26.33 2.36
CA PHE A 363 -12.33 -26.67 1.09
C PHE A 363 -11.27 -26.79 -0.01
N PRO A 364 -10.76 -27.98 -0.32
CA PRO A 364 -9.64 -28.15 -1.26
C PRO A 364 -9.91 -27.65 -2.68
N ASN A 365 -11.17 -27.44 -3.06
CA ASN A 365 -11.56 -26.88 -4.35
C ASN A 365 -11.93 -25.39 -4.33
N LEU A 366 -11.67 -24.70 -3.20
CA LEU A 366 -11.76 -23.26 -3.03
C LEU A 366 -10.36 -22.65 -2.97
N TYR A 367 -10.11 -21.61 -3.74
CA TYR A 367 -8.81 -20.90 -3.80
C TYR A 367 -8.98 -19.47 -3.35
N LEU A 368 -8.03 -18.95 -2.57
CA LEU A 368 -8.08 -17.63 -1.96
C LEU A 368 -6.85 -16.83 -2.40
N ILE A 369 -7.05 -15.66 -3.06
CA ILE A 369 -5.95 -14.90 -3.66
C ILE A 369 -6.03 -13.40 -3.41
N GLY A 370 -4.86 -12.75 -3.36
CA GLY A 370 -4.76 -11.30 -3.22
C GLY A 370 -5.22 -10.79 -1.86
N ASP A 371 -5.90 -9.64 -1.87
CA ASP A 371 -6.27 -8.88 -0.65
C ASP A 371 -7.40 -9.52 0.19
N ILE A 372 -7.86 -10.71 -0.15
CA ILE A 372 -8.74 -11.50 0.74
C ILE A 372 -7.95 -12.15 1.89
N LEU A 373 -6.63 -12.28 1.75
CA LEU A 373 -5.72 -12.89 2.71
C LEU A 373 -5.26 -11.87 3.75
N ASN A 374 -5.12 -12.29 5.00
CA ASN A 374 -4.57 -11.47 6.07
C ASN A 374 -3.04 -11.31 5.91
N ILE A 375 -2.60 -10.51 4.95
CA ILE A 375 -1.18 -10.28 4.66
C ILE A 375 -0.87 -8.79 4.71
N ASP A 376 -0.06 -8.39 5.68
CA ASP A 376 0.46 -7.03 5.78
C ASP A 376 1.66 -6.82 4.87
N ARG A 377 1.67 -5.68 4.20
CA ARG A 377 2.73 -5.32 3.25
C ARG A 377 2.87 -3.81 3.09
N PRO A 378 4.07 -3.32 2.74
CA PRO A 378 4.28 -1.89 2.51
C PRO A 378 3.72 -1.44 1.15
N SER A 379 3.66 -0.11 0.96
CA SER A 379 3.52 0.50 -0.35
C SER A 379 4.78 0.26 -1.20
N GLY A 380 4.70 0.43 -2.53
CA GLY A 380 5.88 0.36 -3.39
C GLY A 380 5.91 -0.79 -4.39
N GLY A 381 4.75 -1.35 -4.77
CA GLY A 381 4.62 -2.42 -5.75
C GLY A 381 4.34 -3.81 -5.15
N TYR A 382 4.49 -3.95 -3.84
CA TYR A 382 4.31 -5.23 -3.14
C TYR A 382 2.87 -5.77 -3.21
N SER A 383 1.85 -4.90 -3.15
CA SER A 383 0.45 -5.31 -3.20
C SER A 383 0.06 -5.93 -4.54
N LEU A 384 0.41 -5.31 -5.65
CA LEU A 384 0.10 -5.87 -6.96
C LEU A 384 0.92 -7.13 -7.23
N GLN A 385 2.20 -7.17 -6.83
CA GLN A 385 2.99 -8.40 -6.92
C GLN A 385 2.34 -9.56 -6.19
N LEU A 386 1.86 -9.36 -4.96
CA LEU A 386 1.11 -10.39 -4.21
C LEU A 386 -0.10 -10.89 -5.02
N CYS A 387 -0.86 -9.98 -5.63
CA CYS A 387 -2.03 -10.34 -6.44
C CYS A 387 -1.64 -11.13 -7.70
N TRP A 388 -0.55 -10.74 -8.38
CA TRP A 388 -0.06 -11.47 -9.56
C TRP A 388 0.39 -12.87 -9.18
N THR A 389 1.24 -12.98 -8.16
CA THR A 389 1.82 -14.23 -7.66
C THR A 389 0.73 -15.20 -7.21
N THR A 390 -0.13 -14.79 -6.28
CA THR A 390 -1.19 -15.67 -5.76
C THR A 390 -2.19 -16.05 -6.84
N GLY A 391 -2.52 -15.13 -7.74
CA GLY A 391 -3.41 -15.38 -8.87
C GLY A 391 -2.83 -16.39 -9.88
N PHE A 392 -1.54 -16.30 -10.16
CA PHE A 392 -0.86 -17.25 -11.06
C PHE A 392 -0.79 -18.64 -10.44
N VAL A 393 -0.37 -18.74 -9.19
CA VAL A 393 -0.22 -20.02 -8.48
C VAL A 393 -1.58 -20.72 -8.31
N ALA A 394 -2.62 -20.00 -7.90
CA ALA A 394 -3.96 -20.56 -7.87
C ALA A 394 -4.41 -21.05 -9.24
N GLY A 395 -4.16 -20.25 -10.29
CA GLY A 395 -4.46 -20.65 -11.66
C GLY A 395 -3.78 -21.97 -12.05
N ASN A 396 -2.49 -22.12 -11.78
CA ASN A 396 -1.73 -23.35 -12.04
C ASN A 396 -2.29 -24.56 -11.28
N SER A 397 -2.69 -24.35 -10.02
CA SER A 397 -3.14 -25.42 -9.14
C SER A 397 -4.55 -25.93 -9.45
N THR A 398 -5.26 -25.23 -10.33
CA THR A 398 -6.58 -25.70 -10.80
C THR A 398 -6.52 -26.73 -11.91
N LYS A 399 -5.31 -27.22 -12.31
CA LYS A 399 -5.20 -28.30 -13.30
C LYS A 399 -6.26 -29.37 -13.05
N MET A 400 -6.96 -29.76 -14.09
CA MET A 400 -7.81 -30.95 -14.04
C MET A 400 -6.88 -32.15 -14.02
N GLU A 401 -6.99 -32.98 -13.00
CA GLU A 401 -6.51 -34.36 -13.10
C GLU A 401 -7.22 -34.99 -14.30
N LYS A 402 -6.43 -35.55 -15.22
CA LYS A 402 -6.96 -36.22 -16.41
C LYS A 402 -7.71 -37.48 -16.02
#